data_4fb6284d6b5000557815fd58821099bb
#
_entry.id   4fb6284d6b5000557815fd58821099bb
#
_cell.length_a   1.000
_cell.length_b   1.000
_cell.length_c   1.000
_cell.angle_alpha   90.00
_cell.angle_beta   90.00
_cell.angle_gamma   90.00
#
_symmetry.space_group_name_H-M   'P 1'
#
loop_
_entity.id
_entity.type
_entity.pdbx_description
1 polymer ?
#
loop_
_entity_poly.entity_id
_entity_poly.type
_entity_poly.pdbx_seq_one_letter_code
_entity_poly.pdbx_strand_id
1 'polypeptide(L)'
;MRQWTPSSSANGIQALQGLIGMMGQAEFETSLLGHLQPLVPAASYSIYQTGHGCNPIRFMSASLGIPDTTRECWNAYLSGPYLSDRTLAVEDSLADRLVLCHITAPEVPAQHRTRVYEAHGMAERVSIVQRHNAAIFAINFYRHEHQSPFSDGQLSDFESLAPVLLSLAQKQIELTRPRTTKR
;
A
#
# COMPACT_ATOMS: atom_id res chain seq x y z
N MET A 1 -13.79 0.87 -32.04
CA MET A 1 -13.23 -0.42 -31.60
C MET A 1 -11.86 -0.13 -31.03
N ARG A 2 -11.68 -0.26 -29.71
CA ARG A 2 -10.41 -0.01 -29.06
C ARG A 2 -9.61 -1.34 -29.09
N GLN A 3 -8.52 -1.38 -29.85
CA GLN A 3 -7.62 -2.54 -29.85
C GLN A 3 -6.71 -2.42 -28.63
N TRP A 4 -6.76 -3.41 -27.79
CA TRP A 4 -5.91 -3.52 -26.61
C TRP A 4 -4.73 -4.45 -26.94
N THR A 5 -3.51 -3.96 -26.81
CA THR A 5 -2.32 -4.81 -26.92
C THR A 5 -1.86 -5.16 -25.49
N PRO A 6 -1.78 -6.43 -25.12
CA PRO A 6 -1.43 -6.87 -23.76
C PRO A 6 0.08 -6.84 -23.51
N SER A 7 0.78 -5.76 -23.84
CA SER A 7 2.21 -5.64 -23.57
C SER A 7 2.54 -5.49 -22.09
N SER A 8 1.62 -4.98 -21.28
CA SER A 8 1.78 -4.88 -19.81
C SER A 8 1.52 -6.20 -19.09
N SER A 9 0.79 -7.14 -19.69
CA SER A 9 0.43 -8.40 -19.04
C SER A 9 1.63 -9.32 -18.75
N ALA A 10 2.64 -9.33 -19.62
CA ALA A 10 3.83 -10.17 -19.42
C ALA A 10 4.64 -9.70 -18.21
N ASN A 11 4.86 -8.40 -18.05
CA ASN A 11 5.57 -7.83 -16.89
C ASN A 11 4.78 -8.03 -15.61
N GLY A 12 3.45 -7.90 -15.67
CA GLY A 12 2.55 -8.15 -14.54
C GLY A 12 2.62 -9.60 -14.06
N ILE A 13 2.57 -10.55 -14.99
CA ILE A 13 2.66 -11.98 -14.65
C ILE A 13 4.01 -12.32 -14.03
N GLN A 14 5.12 -11.80 -14.55
CA GLN A 14 6.45 -12.05 -13.99
C GLN A 14 6.61 -11.45 -12.59
N ALA A 15 6.10 -10.24 -12.36
CA ALA A 15 6.11 -9.62 -11.03
C ALA A 15 5.33 -10.46 -10.01
N LEU A 16 4.13 -10.91 -10.39
CA LEU A 16 3.29 -11.77 -9.54
C LEU A 16 3.91 -13.14 -9.30
N GLN A 17 4.53 -13.74 -10.30
CA GLN A 17 5.23 -15.03 -10.16
C GLN A 17 6.35 -14.93 -9.12
N GLY A 18 7.16 -13.87 -9.17
CA GLY A 18 8.20 -13.61 -8.19
C GLY A 18 7.66 -13.48 -6.77
N LEU A 19 6.58 -12.69 -6.59
CA LEU A 19 5.93 -12.52 -5.29
C LEU A 19 5.32 -13.81 -4.75
N ILE A 20 4.65 -14.59 -5.60
CA ILE A 20 4.06 -15.88 -5.21
C ILE A 20 5.17 -16.83 -4.74
N GLY A 21 6.31 -16.86 -5.41
CA GLY A 21 7.47 -17.69 -5.03
C GLY A 21 8.06 -17.34 -3.67
N MET A 22 7.79 -16.15 -3.15
CA MET A 22 8.28 -15.65 -1.86
C MET A 22 7.25 -15.73 -0.74
N MET A 23 6.06 -16.24 -1.01
CA MET A 23 4.99 -16.33 -0.02
C MET A 23 5.42 -17.13 1.22
N GLY A 24 5.14 -16.57 2.40
CA GLY A 24 5.51 -17.15 3.69
C GLY A 24 6.97 -16.91 4.11
N GLN A 25 7.80 -16.30 3.25
CA GLN A 25 9.19 -15.97 3.55
C GLN A 25 9.32 -14.56 4.16
N ALA A 26 10.32 -14.35 5.02
CA ALA A 26 10.58 -13.04 5.64
C ALA A 26 10.99 -11.99 4.59
N GLU A 27 11.68 -12.41 3.54
CA GLU A 27 12.15 -11.57 2.44
C GLU A 27 11.04 -10.97 1.59
N PHE A 28 9.82 -11.49 1.68
CA PHE A 28 8.65 -10.94 0.97
C PHE A 28 8.50 -9.43 1.24
N GLU A 29 8.64 -9.01 2.51
CA GLU A 29 8.48 -7.62 2.92
C GLU A 29 9.46 -6.68 2.19
N THR A 30 10.73 -7.04 2.12
CA THR A 30 11.78 -6.22 1.51
C THR A 30 11.84 -6.33 -0.01
N SER A 31 11.31 -7.41 -0.59
CA SER A 31 11.39 -7.68 -2.03
C SER A 31 10.17 -7.21 -2.82
N LEU A 32 9.06 -6.94 -2.15
CA LEU A 32 7.78 -6.59 -2.80
C LEU A 32 7.94 -5.42 -3.79
N LEU A 33 8.57 -4.33 -3.36
CA LEU A 33 8.77 -3.16 -4.23
C LEU A 33 9.64 -3.48 -5.45
N GLY A 34 10.68 -4.28 -5.29
CA GLY A 34 11.56 -4.67 -6.39
C GLY A 34 10.81 -5.41 -7.50
N HIS A 35 9.94 -6.34 -7.11
CA HIS A 35 9.09 -7.07 -8.08
C HIS A 35 8.07 -6.17 -8.77
N LEU A 36 7.56 -5.15 -8.08
CA LEU A 36 6.53 -4.26 -8.60
C LEU A 36 7.06 -3.04 -9.37
N GLN A 37 8.38 -2.76 -9.34
CA GLN A 37 8.97 -1.58 -10.00
C GLN A 37 8.55 -1.40 -11.47
N PRO A 38 8.44 -2.44 -12.30
CA PRO A 38 8.03 -2.28 -13.69
C PRO A 38 6.60 -1.76 -13.88
N LEU A 39 5.75 -1.90 -12.87
CA LEU A 39 4.31 -1.63 -12.94
C LEU A 39 3.88 -0.50 -12.00
N VAL A 40 4.37 -0.54 -10.77
CA VAL A 40 4.07 0.43 -9.72
C VAL A 40 5.40 0.92 -9.12
N PRO A 41 6.11 1.83 -9.80
CA PRO A 41 7.44 2.25 -9.39
C PRO A 41 7.37 3.23 -8.21
N ALA A 42 7.10 2.71 -7.03
CA ALA A 42 7.08 3.42 -5.76
C ALA A 42 8.45 3.34 -5.07
N ALA A 43 8.80 4.34 -4.27
CA ALA A 43 10.03 4.35 -3.47
C ALA A 43 9.82 3.75 -2.07
N SER A 44 8.59 3.71 -1.57
CA SER A 44 8.25 3.04 -0.33
C SER A 44 6.82 2.49 -0.35
N TYR A 45 6.54 1.56 0.54
CA TYR A 45 5.19 1.05 0.74
C TYR A 45 4.92 0.78 2.22
N SER A 46 3.64 0.70 2.56
CA SER A 46 3.19 0.23 3.88
C SER A 46 1.88 -0.55 3.76
N ILE A 47 1.76 -1.60 4.57
CA ILE A 47 0.53 -2.36 4.74
C ILE A 47 0.14 -2.29 6.20
N TYR A 48 -1.04 -1.76 6.47
CA TYR A 48 -1.51 -1.60 7.83
C TYR A 48 -3.03 -1.72 7.94
N GLN A 49 -3.49 -1.92 9.16
CA GLN A 49 -4.87 -1.82 9.57
C GLN A 49 -5.02 -0.61 10.49
N THR A 50 -6.07 0.14 10.28
CA THR A 50 -6.51 1.26 11.12
C THR A 50 -8.04 1.26 11.19
N GLY A 51 -8.66 2.31 11.72
CA GLY A 51 -10.11 2.45 11.77
C GLY A 51 -10.59 2.92 13.14
N HIS A 52 -11.82 3.38 13.18
CA HIS A 52 -12.40 3.91 14.42
C HIS A 52 -12.65 2.77 15.43
N GLY A 53 -12.07 2.91 16.62
CA GLY A 53 -12.18 1.88 17.67
C GLY A 53 -11.34 0.62 17.45
N CYS A 54 -10.50 0.58 16.43
CA CYS A 54 -9.55 -0.50 16.18
C CYS A 54 -8.14 -0.09 16.61
N ASN A 55 -7.38 -1.02 17.19
CA ASN A 55 -5.95 -0.78 17.41
C ASN A 55 -5.22 -0.75 16.07
N PRO A 56 -4.49 0.33 15.76
CA PRO A 56 -3.69 0.39 14.53
C PRO A 56 -2.59 -0.68 14.55
N ILE A 57 -2.41 -1.38 13.43
CA ILE A 57 -1.41 -2.43 13.27
C ILE A 57 -0.69 -2.21 11.95
N ARG A 58 0.63 -2.08 11.98
CA ARG A 58 1.48 -2.15 10.80
C ARG A 58 1.93 -3.60 10.60
N PHE A 59 1.63 -4.15 9.43
CA PHE A 59 2.00 -5.52 9.08
C PHE A 59 3.36 -5.58 8.37
N MET A 60 3.52 -4.77 7.33
CA MET A 60 4.72 -4.75 6.48
C MET A 60 5.00 -3.34 5.99
N SER A 61 6.26 -2.99 5.81
CA SER A 61 6.67 -1.77 5.13
C SER A 61 8.15 -1.85 4.74
N ALA A 62 8.50 -1.26 3.60
CA ALA A 62 9.88 -1.15 3.17
C ALA A 62 10.06 0.04 2.21
N SER A 63 11.32 0.40 1.99
CA SER A 63 11.73 1.38 0.99
C SER A 63 12.68 0.74 -0.03
N LEU A 64 12.78 1.34 -1.22
CA LEU A 64 13.66 0.91 -2.29
C LEU A 64 14.37 2.12 -2.89
N GLY A 65 15.70 2.08 -2.94
CA GLY A 65 16.53 3.14 -3.50
C GLY A 65 16.66 4.40 -2.62
N ILE A 66 16.07 4.41 -1.44
CA ILE A 66 16.15 5.46 -0.42
C ILE A 66 16.31 4.82 0.96
N PRO A 67 16.78 5.58 1.99
CA PRO A 67 16.79 5.09 3.36
C PRO A 67 15.39 4.68 3.81
N ASP A 68 15.28 3.55 4.51
CA ASP A 68 14.00 3.07 5.02
C ASP A 68 13.62 3.80 6.31
N THR A 69 12.70 4.74 6.19
CA THR A 69 12.09 5.48 7.31
C THR A 69 10.62 5.14 7.50
N THR A 70 10.16 4.00 6.96
CA THR A 70 8.75 3.63 7.00
C THR A 70 8.24 3.36 8.43
N ARG A 71 9.12 2.92 9.32
CA ARG A 71 8.80 2.73 10.74
C ARG A 71 8.62 4.06 11.46
N GLU A 72 9.47 5.02 11.19
CA GLU A 72 9.37 6.40 11.70
C GLU A 72 8.12 7.10 11.17
N CYS A 73 7.80 6.91 9.89
CA CYS A 73 6.54 7.37 9.30
C CYS A 73 5.33 6.81 10.05
N TRP A 74 5.33 5.52 10.34
CA TRP A 74 4.26 4.89 11.10
C TRP A 74 4.11 5.49 12.50
N ASN A 75 5.21 5.70 13.22
CA ASN A 75 5.20 6.33 14.53
C ASN A 75 4.69 7.78 14.46
N ALA A 76 5.09 8.54 13.45
CA ALA A 76 4.60 9.88 13.21
C ALA A 76 3.09 9.90 12.90
N TYR A 77 2.60 8.96 12.11
CA TYR A 77 1.19 8.79 11.82
C TYR A 77 0.39 8.49 13.10
N LEU A 78 0.88 7.60 13.96
CA LEU A 78 0.25 7.27 15.24
C LEU A 78 0.32 8.40 16.27
N SER A 79 1.19 9.40 16.12
CA SER A 79 1.31 10.52 17.05
C SER A 79 0.14 11.51 17.03
N GLY A 80 -0.86 11.27 16.18
CA GLY A 80 -2.07 12.09 16.08
C GLY A 80 -2.79 12.01 14.74
N PRO A 81 -2.11 12.06 13.58
CA PRO A 81 -2.75 12.09 12.27
C PRO A 81 -3.79 10.99 12.03
N TYR A 82 -3.56 9.76 12.52
CA TYR A 82 -4.46 8.62 12.30
C TYR A 82 -5.86 8.82 12.89
N LEU A 83 -6.00 9.64 13.94
CA LEU A 83 -7.30 9.89 14.60
C LEU A 83 -8.27 10.68 13.72
N SER A 84 -7.75 11.49 12.82
CA SER A 84 -8.51 12.35 11.92
C SER A 84 -8.31 12.04 10.44
N ASP A 85 -7.59 10.94 10.14
CA ASP A 85 -7.31 10.57 8.76
C ASP A 85 -8.58 10.11 8.05
N ARG A 86 -8.97 10.87 7.03
CA ARG A 86 -10.07 10.55 6.11
C ARG A 86 -9.59 10.18 4.72
N THR A 87 -8.28 10.14 4.50
CA THR A 87 -7.70 9.86 3.18
C THR A 87 -7.89 8.41 2.72
N LEU A 88 -8.32 7.54 3.62
CA LEU A 88 -8.67 6.14 3.39
C LEU A 88 -10.13 5.84 3.74
N ALA A 89 -10.95 6.87 3.92
CA ALA A 89 -12.36 6.68 4.23
C ALA A 89 -13.09 5.99 3.07
N VAL A 90 -13.86 4.97 3.40
CA VAL A 90 -14.68 4.19 2.46
C VAL A 90 -16.14 4.40 2.83
N GLU A 91 -16.96 4.78 1.86
CA GLU A 91 -18.40 4.93 2.04
C GLU A 91 -19.06 3.60 2.43
N ASP A 92 -20.17 3.67 3.17
CA ASP A 92 -20.91 2.48 3.62
C ASP A 92 -21.38 1.59 2.46
N SER A 93 -21.75 2.21 1.35
CA SER A 93 -22.14 1.52 0.10
C SER A 93 -21.02 0.67 -0.52
N LEU A 94 -19.76 0.96 -0.17
CA LEU A 94 -18.56 0.28 -0.65
C LEU A 94 -17.90 -0.60 0.43
N ALA A 95 -18.57 -0.81 1.58
CA ALA A 95 -18.07 -1.71 2.60
C ALA A 95 -17.81 -3.12 2.03
N ASP A 96 -16.76 -3.77 2.51
CA ASP A 96 -16.27 -5.07 2.06
C ASP A 96 -15.80 -5.13 0.58
N ARG A 97 -15.91 -4.03 -0.15
CA ARG A 97 -15.36 -3.92 -1.51
C ARG A 97 -13.91 -3.45 -1.49
N LEU A 98 -13.17 -3.85 -2.52
CA LEU A 98 -11.88 -3.25 -2.82
C LEU A 98 -12.11 -1.85 -3.39
N VAL A 99 -11.49 -0.85 -2.78
CA VAL A 99 -11.53 0.55 -3.21
C VAL A 99 -10.11 1.01 -3.49
N LEU A 100 -9.91 1.74 -4.57
CA LEU A 100 -8.64 2.37 -4.91
C LEU A 100 -8.68 3.84 -4.53
N CYS A 101 -7.59 4.32 -3.96
CA CYS A 101 -7.41 5.73 -3.62
C CYS A 101 -6.11 6.24 -4.24
N HIS A 102 -6.16 7.45 -4.78
CA HIS A 102 -5.00 8.20 -5.25
C HIS A 102 -5.05 9.58 -4.62
N ILE A 103 -3.96 10.01 -4.02
CA ILE A 103 -3.87 11.32 -3.36
C ILE A 103 -2.48 11.90 -3.50
N THR A 104 -2.41 13.21 -3.69
CA THR A 104 -1.16 13.98 -3.69
C THR A 104 -0.95 14.68 -2.34
N ALA A 105 0.28 14.98 -1.99
CA ALA A 105 0.62 15.61 -0.71
C ALA A 105 -0.19 16.88 -0.39
N PRO A 106 -0.46 17.80 -1.35
CA PRO A 106 -1.29 18.99 -1.08
C PRO A 106 -2.73 18.68 -0.64
N GLU A 107 -3.26 17.53 -1.02
CA GLU A 107 -4.63 17.10 -0.68
C GLU A 107 -4.73 16.47 0.72
N VAL A 108 -3.60 16.11 1.31
CA VAL A 108 -3.54 15.50 2.65
C VAL A 108 -3.77 16.59 3.71
N PRO A 109 -4.59 16.34 4.76
CA PRO A 109 -4.79 17.29 5.85
C PRO A 109 -3.47 17.78 6.45
N ALA A 110 -3.40 19.05 6.80
CA ALA A 110 -2.15 19.77 7.13
C ALA A 110 -1.29 19.03 8.18
N GLN A 111 -1.87 18.59 9.29
CA GLN A 111 -1.12 17.90 10.34
C GLN A 111 -0.52 16.56 9.83
N HIS A 112 -1.29 15.79 9.08
CA HIS A 112 -0.85 14.53 8.48
C HIS A 112 0.21 14.79 7.40
N ARG A 113 0.00 15.79 6.55
CA ARG A 113 0.95 16.20 5.52
C ARG A 113 2.30 16.57 6.12
N THR A 114 2.33 17.48 7.07
CA THR A 114 3.60 17.97 7.65
C THR A 114 4.33 16.88 8.42
N ARG A 115 3.63 16.09 9.24
CA ARG A 115 4.27 15.10 10.11
C ARG A 115 4.71 13.83 9.38
N VAL A 116 4.03 13.47 8.30
CA VAL A 116 4.26 12.21 7.60
C VAL A 116 4.81 12.46 6.20
N TYR A 117 4.09 13.20 5.35
CA TYR A 117 4.48 13.36 3.95
C TYR A 117 5.74 14.23 3.80
N GLU A 118 5.69 15.48 4.27
CA GLU A 118 6.80 16.42 4.14
C GLU A 118 8.02 15.96 4.94
N ALA A 119 7.82 15.45 6.15
CA ALA A 119 8.92 14.98 7.00
C ALA A 119 9.69 13.79 6.41
N HIS A 120 9.07 13.02 5.51
CA HIS A 120 9.66 11.81 4.90
C HIS A 120 9.74 11.87 3.38
N GLY A 121 9.56 13.07 2.80
CA GLY A 121 9.72 13.32 1.36
C GLY A 121 8.68 12.62 0.46
N MET A 122 7.49 12.31 0.98
CA MET A 122 6.42 11.70 0.20
C MET A 122 5.64 12.77 -0.59
N ALA A 123 5.42 12.53 -1.87
CA ALA A 123 4.70 13.45 -2.75
C ALA A 123 3.32 12.95 -3.16
N GLU A 124 3.16 11.63 -3.28
CA GLU A 124 1.97 11.02 -3.87
C GLU A 124 1.77 9.61 -3.33
N ARG A 125 0.54 9.17 -3.20
CA ARG A 125 0.19 7.82 -2.75
C ARG A 125 -0.92 7.22 -3.60
N VAL A 126 -0.77 5.95 -3.96
CA VAL A 126 -1.86 5.09 -4.43
C VAL A 126 -2.11 4.00 -3.38
N SER A 127 -3.36 3.69 -3.13
CA SER A 127 -3.75 2.75 -2.08
C SER A 127 -4.79 1.76 -2.55
N ILE A 128 -4.67 0.53 -2.08
CA ILE A 128 -5.73 -0.47 -2.10
C ILE A 128 -6.34 -0.48 -0.71
N VAL A 129 -7.63 -0.23 -0.61
CA VAL A 129 -8.34 -0.11 0.67
C VAL A 129 -9.50 -1.09 0.70
N GLN A 130 -9.64 -1.79 1.80
CA GLN A 130 -10.81 -2.61 2.10
C GLN A 130 -11.27 -2.32 3.52
N ARG A 131 -12.53 -1.93 3.66
CA ARG A 131 -13.15 -1.72 4.98
C ARG A 131 -14.01 -2.93 5.31
N HIS A 132 -13.75 -3.51 6.48
CA HIS A 132 -14.63 -4.53 7.06
C HIS A 132 -15.08 -4.07 8.45
N ASN A 133 -16.37 -3.84 8.61
CA ASN A 133 -16.91 -3.17 9.80
C ASN A 133 -16.24 -1.80 10.04
N ALA A 134 -15.64 -1.60 11.22
CA ALA A 134 -14.91 -0.39 11.58
C ALA A 134 -13.43 -0.43 11.21
N ALA A 135 -12.89 -1.58 10.81
CA ALA A 135 -11.50 -1.74 10.44
C ALA A 135 -11.26 -1.40 8.96
N ILE A 136 -10.17 -0.70 8.70
CA ILE A 136 -9.69 -0.35 7.37
C ILE A 136 -8.35 -1.04 7.15
N PHE A 137 -8.28 -1.96 6.21
CA PHE A 137 -7.05 -2.56 5.74
C PHE A 137 -6.56 -1.79 4.52
N ALA A 138 -5.30 -1.36 4.53
CA ALA A 138 -4.75 -0.55 3.45
C ALA A 138 -3.37 -1.05 3.02
N ILE A 139 -3.16 -1.11 1.71
CA ILE A 139 -1.87 -1.29 1.05
C ILE A 139 -1.55 0.01 0.35
N ASN A 140 -0.46 0.67 0.73
CA ASN A 140 -0.12 1.99 0.26
C ASN A 140 1.22 1.97 -0.45
N PHE A 141 1.31 2.58 -1.64
CA PHE A 141 2.53 2.79 -2.38
C PHE A 141 2.79 4.27 -2.54
N TYR A 142 4.00 4.72 -2.19
CA TYR A 142 4.36 6.13 -2.15
C TYR A 142 5.39 6.47 -3.21
N ARG A 143 5.11 7.54 -3.97
CA ARG A 143 6.10 8.30 -4.72
C ARG A 143 6.70 9.35 -3.81
N HIS A 144 8.00 9.52 -3.91
CA HIS A 144 8.74 10.55 -3.20
C HIS A 144 9.06 11.74 -4.11
N GLU A 145 9.44 12.86 -3.52
CA GLU A 145 9.67 14.14 -4.23
C GLU A 145 10.69 14.05 -5.37
N HIS A 146 11.66 13.13 -5.27
CA HIS A 146 12.66 12.90 -6.32
C HIS A 146 12.13 12.09 -7.52
N GLN A 147 10.92 11.56 -7.46
CA GLN A 147 10.29 10.77 -8.51
C GLN A 147 9.25 11.59 -9.28
N SER A 148 9.05 11.26 -10.54
CA SER A 148 7.92 11.80 -11.30
C SER A 148 6.60 11.25 -10.75
N PRO A 149 5.48 11.97 -10.84
CA PRO A 149 4.16 11.47 -10.48
C PRO A 149 3.80 10.16 -11.20
N PHE A 150 2.86 9.40 -10.64
CA PHE A 150 2.32 8.24 -11.35
C PHE A 150 1.66 8.67 -12.65
N SER A 151 2.00 7.98 -13.75
CA SER A 151 1.32 8.18 -15.03
C SER A 151 -0.04 7.46 -15.04
N ASP A 152 -0.93 7.86 -15.97
CA ASP A 152 -2.22 7.19 -16.16
C ASP A 152 -2.05 5.70 -16.48
N GLY A 153 -1.00 5.34 -17.24
CA GLY A 153 -0.66 3.94 -17.53
C GLY A 153 -0.29 3.17 -16.25
N GLN A 154 0.51 3.76 -15.37
CA GLN A 154 0.89 3.15 -14.09
C GLN A 154 -0.32 3.02 -13.15
N LEU A 155 -1.21 4.01 -13.11
CA LEU A 155 -2.46 3.91 -12.36
C LEU A 155 -3.38 2.80 -12.91
N SER A 156 -3.44 2.63 -14.22
CA SER A 156 -4.18 1.54 -14.87
C SER A 156 -3.57 0.16 -14.56
N ASP A 157 -2.25 0.04 -14.58
CA ASP A 157 -1.54 -1.18 -14.17
C ASP A 157 -1.81 -1.51 -12.70
N PHE A 158 -1.75 -0.51 -11.84
CA PHE A 158 -2.08 -0.64 -10.41
C PHE A 158 -3.53 -1.13 -10.20
N GLU A 159 -4.49 -0.54 -10.88
CA GLU A 159 -5.89 -0.96 -10.84
C GLU A 159 -6.05 -2.44 -11.21
N SER A 160 -5.38 -2.87 -12.27
CA SER A 160 -5.43 -4.25 -12.75
C SER A 160 -4.81 -5.26 -11.77
N LEU A 161 -3.78 -4.83 -11.05
CA LEU A 161 -3.07 -5.66 -10.07
C LEU A 161 -3.72 -5.68 -8.68
N ALA A 162 -4.49 -4.67 -8.35
CA ALA A 162 -4.98 -4.44 -6.99
C ALA A 162 -5.69 -5.64 -6.35
N PRO A 163 -6.59 -6.38 -7.03
CA PRO A 163 -7.25 -7.54 -6.43
C PRO A 163 -6.27 -8.65 -6.04
N VAL A 164 -5.26 -8.90 -6.89
CA VAL A 164 -4.25 -9.94 -6.63
C VAL A 164 -3.30 -9.48 -5.52
N LEU A 165 -2.86 -8.23 -5.53
CA LEU A 165 -2.01 -7.67 -4.47
C LEU A 165 -2.69 -7.72 -3.11
N LEU A 166 -3.99 -7.41 -3.04
CA LEU A 166 -4.76 -7.53 -1.81
C LEU A 166 -4.74 -8.97 -1.28
N SER A 167 -5.03 -9.94 -2.15
CA SER A 167 -5.04 -11.35 -1.80
C SER A 167 -3.66 -11.85 -1.34
N LEU A 168 -2.60 -11.46 -2.05
CA LEU A 168 -1.23 -11.84 -1.70
C LEU A 168 -0.81 -11.25 -0.34
N ALA A 169 -1.10 -9.98 -0.09
CA ALA A 169 -0.79 -9.32 1.17
C ALA A 169 -1.50 -9.96 2.35
N GLN A 170 -2.80 -10.22 2.22
CA GLN A 170 -3.58 -10.89 3.24
C GLN A 170 -3.06 -12.31 3.52
N LYS A 171 -2.73 -13.06 2.47
CA LYS A 171 -2.18 -14.40 2.60
C LYS A 171 -0.79 -14.40 3.22
N GLN A 172 0.08 -13.48 2.85
CA GLN A 172 1.40 -13.31 3.46
C GLN A 172 1.28 -13.06 4.97
N ILE A 173 0.40 -12.15 5.38
CA ILE A 173 0.14 -11.85 6.80
C ILE A 173 -0.35 -13.11 7.53
N GLU A 174 -1.25 -13.87 6.94
CA GLU A 174 -1.76 -15.12 7.51
C GLU A 174 -0.64 -16.15 7.70
N LEU A 175 0.21 -16.33 6.71
CA LEU A 175 1.30 -17.32 6.73
C LEU A 175 2.41 -16.97 7.73
N THR A 176 2.64 -15.68 7.97
CA THR A 176 3.71 -15.19 8.86
C THR A 176 3.23 -14.90 10.29
N ARG A 177 1.94 -14.97 10.56
CA ARG A 177 1.42 -14.84 11.93
C ARG A 177 1.93 -16.00 12.80
N PRO A 178 2.41 -15.72 14.03
CA PRO A 178 2.72 -16.78 14.99
C PRO A 178 1.47 -17.66 15.19
N ARG A 179 1.60 -18.96 14.99
CA ARG A 179 0.52 -19.91 15.33
C ARG A 179 0.29 -19.84 16.82
N THR A 180 -0.83 -19.31 17.24
CA THR A 180 -1.26 -19.42 18.64
C THR A 180 -1.57 -20.89 18.88
N THR A 181 -0.64 -21.61 19.47
CA THR A 181 -0.88 -22.98 19.93
C THR A 181 -1.91 -22.87 21.05
N LYS A 182 -3.15 -23.24 20.76
CA LYS A 182 -4.13 -23.48 21.82
C LYS A 182 -3.59 -24.65 22.65
N ARG A 183 -3.18 -24.35 23.88
CA ARG A 183 -3.04 -25.36 24.94
C ARG A 183 -4.40 -25.75 25.47
#